data_cbbefcadd629877276bba35a8c623a52
#
_entry.id   cbbefcadd629877276bba35a8c623a52
#
_cell.length_a   1.000
_cell.length_b   1.000
_cell.length_c   1.000
_cell.angle_alpha   90.00
_cell.angle_beta   90.00
_cell.angle_gamma   90.00
#
_symmetry.space_group_name_H-M   'P 1'
#
loop_
_entity.id
_entity.type
_entity.pdbx_description
1 polymer ?
#
loop_
_entity_poly.entity_id
_entity_poly.type
_entity_poly.pdbx_seq_one_letter_code
_entity_poly.pdbx_strand_id
1 'polypeptide(L)'
;LIVQYNTNRGLVTEEIAPFELKISRDRVTNENAKVTFLAPDHAVLNTPNKITSKDFEGWVQEQGLYYPDEYASEFTPILQANDEGETPTKGALLIAKYGKGNYIYTGLSFFRELPEGVSGAYRLLANIIALEKH
;
A
#
# COMPACT_ATOMS: atom_id res chain seq x y z
N LEU A 1 4.67 -1.63 -12.64
CA LEU A 1 5.45 -0.64 -11.89
C LEU A 1 4.97 -0.58 -10.46
N ILE A 2 5.89 -0.71 -9.54
CA ILE A 2 5.63 -0.62 -8.10
C ILE A 2 6.33 0.63 -7.59
N VAL A 3 5.59 1.50 -6.92
CA VAL A 3 6.12 2.72 -6.30
C VAL A 3 5.94 2.61 -4.79
N GLN A 4 7.06 2.43 -4.10
CA GLN A 4 7.14 2.49 -2.64
C GLN A 4 6.89 3.93 -2.22
N TYR A 5 6.32 4.12 -1.05
CA TYR A 5 5.95 5.46 -0.58
C TYR A 5 7.02 6.50 -0.92
N ASN A 6 6.56 7.67 -1.23
CA ASN A 6 7.43 8.80 -1.51
C ASN A 6 6.76 10.08 -1.04
N THR A 7 7.56 11.08 -0.81
CA THR A 7 7.10 12.44 -0.57
C THR A 7 7.30 13.26 -1.85
N ASN A 8 6.40 14.17 -2.11
CA ASN A 8 6.58 15.13 -3.20
C ASN A 8 7.64 16.20 -2.90
N ARG A 9 8.23 16.13 -1.72
CA ARG A 9 9.25 17.06 -1.28
C ARG A 9 10.51 16.91 -2.13
N GLY A 10 10.87 17.95 -2.87
CA GLY A 10 12.04 17.94 -3.76
C GLY A 10 11.81 17.27 -5.11
N LEU A 11 10.61 16.82 -5.43
CA LEU A 11 10.28 16.36 -6.77
C LEU A 11 10.20 17.53 -7.75
N VAL A 12 10.64 17.29 -8.97
CA VAL A 12 10.52 18.27 -10.06
C VAL A 12 9.04 18.40 -10.49
N THR A 13 8.29 17.33 -10.37
CA THR A 13 6.86 17.30 -10.68
C THR A 13 6.12 16.49 -9.61
N GLU A 14 4.86 16.85 -9.38
CA GLU A 14 3.96 16.07 -8.52
C GLU A 14 3.27 14.94 -9.29
N GLU A 15 3.46 14.89 -10.59
CA GLU A 15 2.86 13.85 -11.46
C GLU A 15 3.73 12.59 -11.46
N ILE A 16 3.50 11.72 -10.48
CA ILE A 16 4.26 10.49 -10.32
C ILE A 16 3.49 9.23 -10.77
N ALA A 17 2.26 9.41 -11.22
CA ALA A 17 1.38 8.31 -11.60
C ALA A 17 0.66 8.62 -12.91
N PRO A 18 0.13 7.59 -13.61
CA PRO A 18 -0.60 7.79 -14.86
C PRO A 18 -1.98 8.43 -14.66
N PHE A 19 -2.48 8.43 -13.43
CA PHE A 19 -3.75 9.05 -13.04
C PHE A 19 -3.51 9.93 -11.82
N GLU A 20 -4.46 10.81 -11.50
CA GLU A 20 -4.34 11.69 -10.35
C GLU A 20 -4.03 10.89 -9.07
N LEU A 21 -2.98 11.31 -8.37
CA LEU A 21 -2.54 10.71 -7.13
C LEU A 21 -1.88 11.80 -6.28
N LYS A 22 -2.55 12.20 -5.20
CA LYS A 22 -2.04 13.22 -4.28
C LYS A 22 -1.51 12.57 -3.02
N ILE A 23 -0.20 12.54 -2.89
CA ILE A 23 0.47 12.04 -1.68
C ILE A 23 0.25 13.06 -0.57
N SER A 24 -0.16 12.57 0.58
CA SER A 24 -0.32 13.38 1.79
C SER A 24 0.76 13.06 2.82
N ARG A 25 0.63 13.64 4.00
CA ARG A 25 1.46 13.30 5.16
C ARG A 25 0.77 12.30 6.09
N ASP A 26 -0.34 11.75 5.65
CA ASP A 26 -1.06 10.75 6.41
C ASP A 26 -0.19 9.52 6.63
N ARG A 27 -0.25 8.99 7.83
CA ARG A 27 0.55 7.84 8.21
C ARG A 27 -0.14 7.04 9.31
N VAL A 28 0.29 5.81 9.46
CA VAL A 28 -0.12 4.94 10.56
C VAL A 28 1.15 4.58 11.34
N THR A 29 1.30 5.16 12.52
CA THR A 29 2.50 5.00 13.35
C THR A 29 2.46 3.76 14.22
N ASN A 30 1.27 3.32 14.61
CA ASN A 30 1.10 2.10 15.40
C ASN A 30 1.28 0.89 14.50
N GLU A 31 2.37 0.17 14.69
CA GLU A 31 2.66 -1.05 13.93
C GLU A 31 1.60 -2.15 14.11
N ASN A 32 0.82 -2.09 15.17
CA ASN A 32 -0.27 -3.04 15.46
C ASN A 32 -1.65 -2.50 15.03
N ALA A 33 -1.71 -1.38 14.33
CA ALA A 33 -2.97 -0.82 13.88
C ALA A 33 -3.74 -1.82 13.01
N LYS A 34 -5.06 -1.88 13.25
CA LYS A 34 -5.93 -2.78 12.48
C LYS A 34 -5.95 -2.39 11.02
N VAL A 35 -5.75 -3.37 10.15
CA VAL A 35 -5.86 -3.23 8.69
C VAL A 35 -7.19 -3.81 8.24
N THR A 36 -7.96 -3.03 7.49
CA THR A 36 -9.21 -3.47 6.89
C THR A 36 -8.99 -3.72 5.40
N PHE A 37 -9.45 -4.88 4.93
CA PHE A 37 -9.35 -5.28 3.54
C PHE A 37 -10.55 -4.70 2.78
N LEU A 38 -10.30 -3.71 1.93
CA LEU A 38 -11.34 -3.04 1.15
C LEU A 38 -11.74 -3.81 -0.11
N ALA A 39 -10.81 -4.60 -0.64
CA ALA A 39 -11.02 -5.43 -1.83
C ALA A 39 -10.57 -6.88 -1.54
N PRO A 40 -11.29 -7.61 -0.67
CA PRO A 40 -10.85 -8.92 -0.18
C PRO A 40 -10.71 -9.98 -1.28
N ASP A 41 -11.41 -9.83 -2.39
CA ASP A 41 -11.34 -10.77 -3.51
C ASP A 41 -10.28 -10.41 -4.55
N HIS A 42 -9.58 -9.30 -4.37
CA HIS A 42 -8.54 -8.88 -5.32
C HIS A 42 -7.37 -9.89 -5.32
N ALA A 43 -6.82 -10.16 -6.50
CA ALA A 43 -5.72 -11.12 -6.67
C ALA A 43 -4.52 -10.83 -5.75
N VAL A 44 -4.21 -9.55 -5.52
CA VAL A 44 -3.09 -9.14 -4.65
C VAL A 44 -3.21 -9.65 -3.21
N LEU A 45 -4.42 -9.90 -2.74
CA LEU A 45 -4.67 -10.43 -1.39
C LEU A 45 -4.83 -11.95 -1.36
N ASN A 46 -4.78 -12.62 -2.51
CA ASN A 46 -5.11 -14.04 -2.60
C ASN A 46 -4.07 -14.90 -3.29
N THR A 47 -3.21 -14.36 -4.13
CA THR A 47 -2.31 -15.14 -4.97
C THR A 47 -0.93 -14.49 -5.09
N PRO A 48 0.17 -15.23 -4.92
CA PRO A 48 0.25 -16.66 -4.54
C PRO A 48 -0.07 -16.95 -3.07
N ASN A 49 -0.15 -15.90 -2.23
CA ASN A 49 -0.40 -16.07 -0.81
C ASN A 49 -1.78 -15.53 -0.43
N LYS A 50 -2.49 -16.24 0.42
CA LYS A 50 -3.70 -15.72 1.04
C LYS A 50 -3.29 -14.77 2.16
N ILE A 51 -3.50 -13.47 1.95
CA ILE A 51 -3.18 -12.45 2.94
C ILE A 51 -4.31 -12.37 3.97
N THR A 52 -3.92 -12.37 5.24
CA THR A 52 -4.84 -12.26 6.37
C THR A 52 -4.33 -11.21 7.35
N SER A 53 -5.10 -10.94 8.40
CA SER A 53 -4.66 -10.02 9.45
C SER A 53 -3.34 -10.45 10.11
N LYS A 54 -3.02 -11.75 10.10
CA LYS A 54 -1.76 -12.28 10.63
C LYS A 54 -0.53 -11.78 9.87
N ASP A 55 -0.69 -11.42 8.60
CA ASP A 55 0.41 -10.90 7.79
C ASP A 55 0.82 -9.48 8.20
N PHE A 56 0.02 -8.83 9.02
CA PHE A 56 0.33 -7.52 9.60
C PHE A 56 0.81 -7.59 11.05
N GLU A 57 0.96 -8.78 11.59
CA GLU A 57 1.57 -9.00 12.91
C GLU A 57 3.09 -8.92 12.82
N GLY A 58 3.71 -8.41 13.87
CA GLY A 58 5.16 -8.33 13.97
C GLY A 58 5.80 -7.20 13.15
N TRP A 59 5.01 -6.32 12.59
CA TRP A 59 5.52 -5.11 11.94
C TRP A 59 6.21 -4.23 12.96
N VAL A 60 7.28 -3.53 12.54
CA VAL A 60 8.14 -2.76 13.43
C VAL A 60 8.12 -1.28 13.10
N GLN A 61 8.26 -0.44 14.13
CA GLN A 61 8.33 1.02 14.12
C GLN A 61 7.02 1.68 13.69
N GLU A 62 6.61 1.51 12.43
CA GLU A 62 5.40 2.11 11.89
C GLU A 62 4.84 1.25 10.77
N GLN A 63 3.55 1.36 10.54
CA GLN A 63 2.91 0.57 9.49
C GLN A 63 3.09 1.19 8.11
N GLY A 64 3.05 2.51 8.00
CA GLY A 64 3.26 3.19 6.73
C GLY A 64 3.23 4.70 6.84
N LEU A 65 3.63 5.35 5.75
CA LEU A 65 3.79 6.79 5.62
C LEU A 65 3.32 7.27 4.25
N TYR A 66 3.00 8.56 4.18
CA TYR A 66 2.68 9.26 2.93
C TYR A 66 1.56 8.58 2.15
N TYR A 67 0.48 8.23 2.86
CA TYR A 67 -0.71 7.68 2.23
C TYR A 67 -1.39 8.76 1.39
N PRO A 68 -1.77 8.45 0.14
CA PRO A 68 -2.55 9.38 -0.67
C PRO A 68 -3.90 9.65 -0.04
N ASP A 69 -4.33 10.90 -0.02
CA ASP A 69 -5.65 11.30 0.47
C ASP A 69 -6.66 11.53 -0.67
N GLU A 70 -6.15 11.88 -1.84
CA GLU A 70 -6.96 12.03 -3.05
C GLU A 70 -6.34 11.25 -4.20
N TYR A 71 -7.16 10.50 -4.92
CA TYR A 71 -6.71 9.74 -6.08
C TYR A 71 -7.88 9.49 -7.05
N ALA A 72 -7.52 9.28 -8.32
CA ALA A 72 -8.49 9.04 -9.37
C ALA A 72 -9.26 7.72 -9.17
N SER A 73 -10.44 7.63 -9.75
CA SER A 73 -11.31 6.45 -9.66
C SER A 73 -10.73 5.21 -10.35
N GLU A 74 -9.72 5.36 -11.19
CA GLU A 74 -8.98 4.26 -11.81
C GLU A 74 -8.19 3.45 -10.78
N PHE A 75 -7.85 4.04 -9.64
CA PHE A 75 -7.20 3.33 -8.55
C PHE A 75 -8.21 2.53 -7.74
N THR A 76 -7.88 1.26 -7.50
CA THR A 76 -8.61 0.41 -6.56
C THR A 76 -7.89 0.45 -5.21
N PRO A 77 -8.53 0.97 -4.15
CA PRO A 77 -7.96 0.91 -2.81
C PRO A 77 -8.10 -0.51 -2.26
N ILE A 78 -6.99 -1.05 -1.78
CA ILE A 78 -6.92 -2.43 -1.30
C ILE A 78 -7.01 -2.53 0.21
N LEU A 79 -6.33 -1.61 0.92
CA LEU A 79 -6.19 -1.64 2.37
C LEU A 79 -6.56 -0.29 2.99
N GLN A 80 -7.17 -0.36 4.17
CA GLN A 80 -7.49 0.80 5.02
C GLN A 80 -6.88 0.57 6.39
N ALA A 81 -6.28 1.60 6.96
CA ALA A 81 -5.76 1.58 8.32
C ALA A 81 -5.79 2.97 8.95
N ASN A 82 -5.70 3.02 10.27
CA ASN A 82 -5.59 4.27 11.01
C ASN A 82 -5.01 4.00 12.39
N ASP A 83 -4.32 5.00 12.94
CA ASP A 83 -4.00 5.02 14.36
C ASP A 83 -5.29 5.22 15.17
N GLU A 84 -5.31 4.72 16.40
CA GLU A 84 -6.47 4.86 17.28
C GLU A 84 -6.89 6.32 17.41
N GLY A 85 -8.17 6.60 17.22
CA GLY A 85 -8.73 7.94 17.29
C GLY A 85 -8.55 8.80 16.03
N GLU A 86 -7.85 8.31 15.01
CA GLU A 86 -7.66 9.02 13.76
C GLU A 86 -8.62 8.54 12.67
N THR A 87 -8.82 9.39 11.65
CA THR A 87 -9.64 9.04 10.50
C THR A 87 -9.00 7.92 9.69
N PRO A 88 -9.75 6.89 9.30
CA PRO A 88 -9.22 5.83 8.44
C PRO A 88 -8.67 6.35 7.12
N THR A 89 -7.51 5.84 6.71
CA THR A 89 -6.87 6.15 5.44
C THR A 89 -7.02 4.98 4.48
N LYS A 90 -7.43 5.26 3.25
CA LYS A 90 -7.71 4.24 2.22
C LYS A 90 -6.62 4.15 1.16
N GLY A 91 -5.49 4.82 1.38
CA GLY A 91 -4.41 4.93 0.42
C GLY A 91 -3.18 4.08 0.70
N ALA A 92 -3.24 3.15 1.66
CA ALA A 92 -2.08 2.33 2.04
C ALA A 92 -1.54 1.49 0.87
N LEU A 93 -2.42 0.97 0.05
CA LEU A 93 -2.08 0.20 -1.15
C LEU A 93 -3.14 0.49 -2.22
N LEU A 94 -2.70 1.08 -3.32
CA LEU A 94 -3.55 1.44 -4.47
C LEU A 94 -3.05 0.74 -5.71
N ILE A 95 -3.96 0.19 -6.50
CA ILE A 95 -3.64 -0.49 -7.75
C ILE A 95 -4.52 0.06 -8.87
N ALA A 96 -3.88 0.41 -9.99
CA ALA A 96 -4.58 0.82 -11.21
C ALA A 96 -4.03 0.05 -12.41
N LYS A 97 -4.92 -0.33 -13.32
CA LYS A 97 -4.51 -0.87 -14.60
C LYS A 97 -4.03 0.25 -15.51
N TYR A 98 -2.90 0.03 -16.16
CA TYR A 98 -2.38 0.96 -17.14
C TYR A 98 -1.77 0.20 -18.32
N GLY A 99 -2.36 0.36 -19.49
CA GLY A 99 -1.97 -0.43 -20.65
C GLY A 99 -2.15 -1.92 -20.40
N LYS A 100 -1.10 -2.70 -20.60
CA LYS A 100 -1.08 -4.15 -20.37
C LYS A 100 -0.56 -4.52 -18.98
N GLY A 101 -0.36 -3.57 -18.10
CA GLY A 101 0.22 -3.82 -16.78
C GLY A 101 -0.54 -3.12 -15.67
N ASN A 102 0.10 -3.06 -14.52
CA ASN A 102 -0.44 -2.38 -13.34
C ASN A 102 0.52 -1.31 -12.88
N TYR A 103 -0.04 -0.20 -12.40
CA TYR A 103 0.66 0.78 -11.59
C TYR A 103 0.23 0.58 -10.14
N ILE A 104 1.19 0.42 -9.25
CA ILE A 104 0.95 0.12 -7.84
C ILE A 104 1.65 1.16 -7.00
N TYR A 105 0.90 1.84 -6.15
CA TYR A 105 1.44 2.74 -5.13
C TYR A 105 1.20 2.16 -3.75
N THR A 106 2.22 2.16 -2.91
CA THR A 106 2.09 1.75 -1.51
C THR A 106 2.79 2.72 -0.58
N GLY A 107 2.12 3.09 0.50
CA GLY A 107 2.70 3.79 1.63
C GLY A 107 3.15 2.86 2.75
N LEU A 108 2.93 1.55 2.62
CA LEU A 108 3.36 0.58 3.62
C LEU A 108 4.89 0.57 3.75
N SER A 109 5.39 0.44 4.97
CA SER A 109 6.82 0.59 5.28
C SER A 109 7.65 -0.65 4.95
N PHE A 110 7.55 -1.15 3.72
CA PHE A 110 8.34 -2.32 3.28
C PHE A 110 9.84 -2.14 3.49
N PHE A 111 10.34 -0.91 3.32
CA PHE A 111 11.76 -0.61 3.51
C PHE A 111 12.26 -0.87 4.95
N ARG A 112 11.36 -0.91 5.92
CA ARG A 112 11.67 -1.25 7.31
C ARG A 112 11.39 -2.72 7.59
N GLU A 113 10.25 -3.22 7.12
CA GLU A 113 9.77 -4.57 7.45
C GLU A 113 10.60 -5.66 6.77
N LEU A 114 11.03 -5.43 5.52
CA LEU A 114 11.81 -6.44 4.79
C LEU A 114 13.18 -6.70 5.43
N PRO A 115 13.99 -5.68 5.80
CA PRO A 115 15.26 -5.93 6.50
C PRO A 115 15.07 -6.62 7.85
N GLU A 116 13.96 -6.39 8.53
CA GLU A 116 13.66 -7.02 9.82
C GLU A 116 13.08 -8.43 9.70
N GLY A 117 12.87 -8.91 8.48
CA GLY A 117 12.42 -10.28 8.25
C GLY A 117 10.93 -10.50 8.59
N VAL A 118 10.11 -9.47 8.52
CA VAL A 118 8.67 -9.59 8.80
C VAL A 118 7.99 -10.41 7.71
N SER A 119 7.55 -11.61 8.04
CA SER A 119 7.08 -12.59 7.06
C SER A 119 5.86 -12.11 6.26
N GLY A 120 4.92 -11.42 6.89
CA GLY A 120 3.74 -10.90 6.20
C GLY A 120 4.09 -9.86 5.14
N ALA A 121 5.10 -9.04 5.38
CA ALA A 121 5.57 -8.06 4.39
C ALA A 121 6.12 -8.77 3.14
N TYR A 122 6.91 -9.84 3.31
CA TYR A 122 7.40 -10.64 2.18
C TYR A 122 6.27 -11.29 1.40
N ARG A 123 5.27 -11.83 2.11
CA ARG A 123 4.12 -12.48 1.47
C ARG A 123 3.31 -11.49 0.63
N LEU A 124 3.04 -10.31 1.17
CA LEU A 124 2.33 -9.26 0.45
C LEU A 124 3.14 -8.74 -0.74
N LEU A 125 4.44 -8.51 -0.56
CA LEU A 125 5.31 -8.08 -1.65
C LEU A 125 5.35 -9.12 -2.78
N ALA A 126 5.42 -10.41 -2.44
CA ALA A 126 5.39 -11.49 -3.43
C ALA A 126 4.09 -11.44 -4.25
N ASN A 127 2.96 -11.19 -3.60
CA ASN A 127 1.68 -11.04 -4.29
C ASN A 127 1.66 -9.82 -5.22
N ILE A 128 2.23 -8.70 -4.77
CA ILE A 128 2.32 -7.47 -5.58
C ILE A 128 3.16 -7.73 -6.84
N ILE A 129 4.30 -8.39 -6.68
CA ILE A 129 5.18 -8.74 -7.80
C ILE A 129 4.50 -9.71 -8.76
N ALA A 130 3.72 -10.63 -8.22
CA ALA A 130 3.02 -11.67 -8.99
C ALA A 130 1.76 -11.19 -9.71
N LEU A 131 1.35 -9.93 -9.50
CA LEU A 131 0.21 -9.38 -10.23
C LEU A 131 0.48 -9.44 -11.73
N GLU A 132 -0.23 -10.34 -12.37
CA GLU A 132 -0.03 -10.60 -13.78
C GLU A 132 -0.66 -9.55 -14.67
N LYS A 133 -0.20 -9.57 -15.89
CA LYS A 133 -0.78 -8.82 -17.00
C LYS A 133 -2.06 -9.52 -17.43
N HIS A 134 -3.14 -8.89 -17.23
CA HIS A 134 -4.42 -9.39 -17.72
C HIS A 134 -5.06 -8.37 -18.66
#